data_b6fdad00baa9d14cb5e2a4297e31cf8b
#
_entry.id   b6fdad00baa9d14cb5e2a4297e31cf8b
#
_cell.length_a   1.000
_cell.length_b   1.000
_cell.length_c   1.000
_cell.angle_alpha   90.00
_cell.angle_beta   90.00
_cell.angle_gamma   90.00
#
_symmetry.space_group_name_H-M   'P 1'
#
loop_
_entity.id
_entity.type
_entity.pdbx_description
1 polymer ?
#
loop_
_entity_poly.entity_id
_entity_poly.type
_entity_poly.pdbx_seq_one_letter_code
_entity_poly.pdbx_strand_id
1 'polypeptide(L)'
;MKTINSLSGGKSSSYIAVKYPADFNIFALVRTNDKSCIYPDAKIRQIVSDKIGMEFIGTLEQDNIIKVMLDLEQFIGKEITWLSPKTFDEVINNPSITGKNGKQYLPNMMTRYCTTEMKIKPIFEWWQKEINEIVEMRIGFRSTEMKRAKTVIDKLNAKGIDEMKAIIGKSKTGNRNKWGMVEWRIPTFPLIPDNINNTDVFNYWKKHKEISFEDGYFNNCVGCFHRNPIFLNKMAQEHKNKMEWFANIEAENSPNTFRKDCTYNEILEYKPQIELSFEDFDDCDSGFCGL
;
A
#
# COMPACT_ATOMS: atom_id res chain seq x y z
N MET A 1 25.59 -5.43 -3.61
CA MET A 1 24.33 -5.44 -2.80
C MET A 1 23.17 -5.45 -3.79
N LYS A 2 22.21 -6.37 -3.62
CA LYS A 2 21.02 -6.42 -4.49
C LYS A 2 20.12 -5.21 -4.25
N THR A 3 19.37 -4.83 -5.26
CA THR A 3 18.49 -3.66 -5.28
C THR A 3 17.03 -4.07 -5.46
N ILE A 4 16.14 -3.44 -4.74
CA ILE A 4 14.68 -3.66 -4.83
C ILE A 4 13.98 -2.33 -5.05
N ASN A 5 13.12 -2.23 -6.04
CA ASN A 5 12.14 -1.15 -6.16
C ASN A 5 10.86 -1.57 -5.46
N SER A 6 10.47 -0.83 -4.42
CA SER A 6 9.18 -1.03 -3.73
C SER A 6 8.09 -0.28 -4.47
N LEU A 7 7.22 -1.03 -5.17
CA LEU A 7 6.15 -0.47 -5.98
C LEU A 7 4.85 -0.40 -5.19
N SER A 8 4.16 0.71 -5.34
CA SER A 8 2.83 0.92 -4.73
C SER A 8 1.72 1.08 -5.79
N GLY A 9 2.06 0.96 -7.08
CA GLY A 9 1.16 1.27 -8.19
C GLY A 9 0.99 2.76 -8.47
N GLY A 10 1.59 3.65 -7.68
CA GLY A 10 1.52 5.09 -7.91
C GLY A 10 2.52 5.61 -8.93
N LYS A 11 2.26 6.80 -9.49
CA LYS A 11 3.08 7.44 -10.51
C LYS A 11 4.56 7.51 -10.13
N SER A 12 4.89 7.89 -8.89
CA SER A 12 6.29 8.03 -8.44
C SER A 12 7.02 6.69 -8.30
N SER A 13 6.37 5.65 -7.76
CA SER A 13 6.98 4.32 -7.66
C SER A 13 7.14 3.66 -9.03
N SER A 14 6.20 3.87 -9.94
CA SER A 14 6.30 3.42 -11.33
C SER A 14 7.43 4.17 -12.07
N TYR A 15 7.60 5.47 -11.82
CA TYR A 15 8.71 6.25 -12.35
C TYR A 15 10.08 5.70 -11.92
N ILE A 16 10.21 5.29 -10.65
CA ILE A 16 11.42 4.64 -10.14
C ILE A 16 11.69 3.33 -10.89
N ALA A 17 10.68 2.51 -11.12
CA ALA A 17 10.86 1.25 -11.83
C ALA A 17 11.45 1.44 -13.24
N VAL A 18 11.10 2.55 -13.90
CA VAL A 18 11.61 2.89 -15.24
C VAL A 18 12.99 3.53 -15.21
N LYS A 19 13.19 4.52 -14.32
CA LYS A 19 14.41 5.35 -14.33
C LYS A 19 15.56 4.79 -13.52
N TYR A 20 15.26 3.91 -12.56
CA TYR A 20 16.25 3.31 -11.66
C TYR A 20 16.10 1.78 -11.71
N PRO A 21 16.61 1.11 -12.76
CA PRO A 21 16.55 -0.34 -12.86
C PRO A 21 17.10 -1.02 -11.60
N ALA A 22 16.39 -2.02 -11.10
CA ALA A 22 16.75 -2.77 -9.91
C ALA A 22 16.79 -4.27 -10.19
N ASP A 23 17.39 -5.06 -9.31
CA ASP A 23 17.38 -6.51 -9.45
C ASP A 23 15.96 -7.06 -9.36
N PHE A 24 15.13 -6.48 -8.46
CA PHE A 24 13.74 -6.88 -8.25
C PHE A 24 12.81 -5.66 -8.22
N ASN A 25 11.61 -5.83 -8.80
CA ASN A 25 10.50 -4.91 -8.64
C ASN A 25 9.40 -5.64 -7.86
N ILE A 26 8.97 -5.10 -6.71
CA ILE A 26 8.03 -5.78 -5.83
C ILE A 26 6.79 -4.92 -5.60
N PHE A 27 5.63 -5.50 -5.83
CA PHE A 27 4.33 -4.89 -5.59
C PHE A 27 3.54 -5.67 -4.54
N ALA A 28 3.19 -5.02 -3.45
CA ALA A 28 2.35 -5.59 -2.40
C ALA A 28 0.89 -5.14 -2.60
N LEU A 29 0.06 -6.05 -3.09
CA LEU A 29 -1.35 -5.84 -3.41
C LEU A 29 -2.24 -5.92 -2.17
N VAL A 30 -3.13 -4.94 -1.98
CA VAL A 30 -4.18 -4.95 -0.95
C VAL A 30 -5.44 -5.59 -1.52
N ARG A 31 -5.67 -6.87 -1.24
CA ARG A 31 -6.87 -7.59 -1.69
C ARG A 31 -7.92 -7.75 -0.58
N THR A 32 -9.14 -8.03 -1.00
CA THR A 32 -10.27 -8.43 -0.15
C THR A 32 -10.94 -9.66 -0.72
N ASN A 33 -11.59 -10.46 0.17
CA ASN A 33 -12.43 -11.58 -0.23
C ASN A 33 -13.92 -11.21 -0.31
N ASP A 34 -14.26 -9.95 -0.04
CA ASP A 34 -15.64 -9.48 -0.17
C ASP A 34 -16.08 -9.44 -1.64
N LYS A 35 -17.13 -10.21 -1.94
CA LYS A 35 -17.68 -10.33 -3.29
C LYS A 35 -18.31 -9.04 -3.80
N SER A 36 -18.70 -8.12 -2.94
CA SER A 36 -19.18 -6.78 -3.34
C SER A 36 -18.07 -5.94 -3.99
N CYS A 37 -16.81 -6.23 -3.66
CA CYS A 37 -15.61 -5.59 -4.19
C CYS A 37 -14.94 -6.39 -5.31
N ILE A 38 -15.67 -7.29 -5.98
CA ILE A 38 -15.13 -8.13 -7.05
C ILE A 38 -14.53 -7.28 -8.18
N TYR A 39 -13.33 -7.61 -8.60
CA TYR A 39 -12.70 -6.97 -9.76
C TYR A 39 -13.48 -7.35 -11.03
N PRO A 40 -13.87 -6.38 -11.89
CA PRO A 40 -14.87 -6.63 -12.94
C PRO A 40 -14.39 -7.59 -14.04
N ASP A 41 -13.13 -7.54 -14.44
CA ASP A 41 -12.59 -8.36 -15.53
C ASP A 41 -12.13 -9.74 -15.02
N ALA A 42 -12.81 -10.80 -15.47
CA ALA A 42 -12.50 -12.17 -15.08
C ALA A 42 -11.12 -12.66 -15.58
N LYS A 43 -10.66 -12.19 -16.75
CA LYS A 43 -9.35 -12.59 -17.29
C LYS A 43 -8.24 -11.97 -16.45
N ILE A 44 -8.39 -10.69 -16.10
CA ILE A 44 -7.44 -10.01 -15.23
C ILE A 44 -7.44 -10.65 -13.83
N ARG A 45 -8.61 -11.04 -13.29
CA ARG A 45 -8.65 -11.79 -12.03
C ARG A 45 -7.82 -13.06 -12.09
N GLN A 46 -7.92 -13.82 -13.17
CA GLN A 46 -7.12 -15.04 -13.34
C GLN A 46 -5.62 -14.71 -13.40
N ILE A 47 -5.22 -13.72 -14.20
CA ILE A 47 -3.81 -13.30 -14.29
C ILE A 47 -3.25 -12.91 -12.91
N VAL A 48 -4.01 -12.13 -12.15
CA VAL A 48 -3.58 -11.73 -10.79
C VAL A 48 -3.51 -12.94 -9.86
N SER A 49 -4.50 -13.85 -9.93
CA SER A 49 -4.49 -15.11 -9.14
C SER A 49 -3.24 -15.92 -9.41
N ASP A 50 -2.87 -16.07 -10.69
CA ASP A 50 -1.66 -16.80 -11.08
C ASP A 50 -0.39 -16.12 -10.55
N LYS A 51 -0.33 -14.77 -10.61
CA LYS A 51 0.82 -14.00 -10.11
C LYS A 51 1.01 -14.08 -8.59
N ILE A 52 -0.07 -14.11 -7.83
CA ILE A 52 0.00 -14.17 -6.36
C ILE A 52 -0.06 -15.60 -5.82
N GLY A 53 -0.30 -16.60 -6.68
CA GLY A 53 -0.39 -18.01 -6.32
C GLY A 53 -1.63 -18.36 -5.48
N MET A 54 -2.70 -17.57 -5.55
CA MET A 54 -3.95 -17.79 -4.81
C MET A 54 -5.12 -17.04 -5.47
N GLU A 55 -6.35 -17.37 -5.10
CA GLU A 55 -7.53 -16.73 -5.66
C GLU A 55 -7.55 -15.23 -5.38
N PHE A 56 -7.73 -14.44 -6.44
CA PHE A 56 -7.95 -13.01 -6.39
C PHE A 56 -9.40 -12.69 -6.71
N ILE A 57 -10.16 -12.20 -5.73
CA ILE A 57 -11.54 -11.74 -5.90
C ILE A 57 -11.54 -10.26 -6.26
N GLY A 58 -10.94 -9.41 -5.41
CA GLY A 58 -10.93 -7.97 -5.62
C GLY A 58 -9.94 -7.24 -4.74
N THR A 59 -9.90 -5.93 -4.89
CA THR A 59 -9.02 -5.02 -4.14
C THR A 59 -9.81 -3.90 -3.50
N LEU A 60 -9.35 -3.41 -2.35
CA LEU A 60 -9.84 -2.17 -1.74
C LEU A 60 -9.11 -0.92 -2.23
N GLU A 61 -8.14 -1.09 -3.12
CA GLU A 61 -7.54 0.01 -3.90
C GLU A 61 -8.40 0.28 -5.14
N GLN A 62 -8.12 1.35 -5.88
CA GLN A 62 -8.79 1.57 -7.17
C GLN A 62 -8.47 0.40 -8.13
N ASP A 63 -9.45 -0.05 -8.90
CA ASP A 63 -9.27 -1.19 -9.81
C ASP A 63 -8.17 -0.95 -10.86
N ASN A 64 -8.01 0.30 -11.27
CA ASN A 64 -6.99 0.68 -12.23
C ASN A 64 -5.55 0.39 -11.78
N ILE A 65 -5.29 0.24 -10.48
CA ILE A 65 -3.94 -0.10 -9.98
C ILE A 65 -3.44 -1.43 -10.55
N ILE A 66 -4.34 -2.40 -10.72
CA ILE A 66 -4.03 -3.71 -11.29
C ILE A 66 -3.53 -3.56 -12.72
N LYS A 67 -4.29 -2.80 -13.52
CA LYS A 67 -3.94 -2.53 -14.92
C LYS A 67 -2.64 -1.77 -15.04
N VAL A 68 -2.46 -0.71 -14.25
CA VAL A 68 -1.20 0.06 -14.20
C VAL A 68 -0.01 -0.83 -13.89
N MET A 69 -0.14 -1.79 -12.98
CA MET A 69 0.97 -2.68 -12.62
C MET A 69 1.27 -3.72 -13.72
N LEU A 70 0.25 -4.22 -14.41
CA LEU A 70 0.42 -5.13 -15.55
C LEU A 70 1.04 -4.39 -16.75
N ASP A 71 0.56 -3.19 -17.05
CA ASP A 71 1.11 -2.35 -18.13
C ASP A 71 2.57 -1.94 -17.83
N LEU A 72 2.87 -1.60 -16.56
CA LEU A 72 4.23 -1.25 -16.12
C LEU A 72 5.20 -2.43 -16.33
N GLU A 73 4.79 -3.64 -16.00
CA GLU A 73 5.60 -4.84 -16.18
C GLU A 73 5.98 -5.02 -17.66
N GLN A 74 5.03 -4.83 -18.56
CA GLN A 74 5.26 -4.87 -20.01
C GLN A 74 6.16 -3.72 -20.48
N PHE A 75 5.89 -2.51 -19.98
CA PHE A 75 6.63 -1.31 -20.36
C PHE A 75 8.12 -1.37 -19.98
N ILE A 76 8.43 -1.89 -18.78
CA ILE A 76 9.83 -2.04 -18.35
C ILE A 76 10.48 -3.31 -18.88
N GLY A 77 9.72 -4.24 -19.48
CA GLY A 77 10.22 -5.52 -19.97
C GLY A 77 10.85 -6.40 -18.87
N LYS A 78 10.38 -6.24 -17.63
CA LYS A 78 10.89 -6.94 -16.46
C LYS A 78 9.78 -7.34 -15.53
N GLU A 79 9.82 -8.59 -15.07
CA GLU A 79 8.83 -9.13 -14.14
C GLU A 79 8.71 -8.30 -12.86
N ILE A 80 7.47 -8.12 -12.41
CA ILE A 80 7.13 -7.56 -11.11
C ILE A 80 6.67 -8.71 -10.21
N THR A 81 7.29 -8.86 -9.07
CA THR A 81 6.87 -9.81 -8.04
C THR A 81 5.65 -9.28 -7.31
N TRP A 82 4.52 -9.99 -7.40
CA TRP A 82 3.27 -9.62 -6.74
C TRP A 82 3.13 -10.37 -5.43
N LEU A 83 2.87 -9.66 -4.35
CA LEU A 83 2.73 -10.22 -3.00
C LEU A 83 1.39 -9.84 -2.39
N SER A 84 0.63 -10.82 -1.92
CA SER A 84 -0.62 -10.58 -1.18
C SER A 84 -0.98 -11.80 -0.31
N PRO A 85 -0.18 -12.15 0.71
CA PRO A 85 -0.39 -13.36 1.49
C PRO A 85 -1.68 -13.33 2.32
N LYS A 86 -2.19 -12.14 2.64
CA LYS A 86 -3.41 -11.94 3.43
C LYS A 86 -4.34 -10.94 2.75
N THR A 87 -5.64 -11.11 3.00
CA THR A 87 -6.64 -10.09 2.67
C THR A 87 -6.75 -9.05 3.78
N PHE A 88 -7.35 -7.91 3.48
CA PHE A 88 -7.63 -6.91 4.50
C PHE A 88 -8.62 -7.44 5.54
N ASP A 89 -9.59 -8.26 5.11
CA ASP A 89 -10.54 -8.95 5.97
C ASP A 89 -9.82 -9.82 7.00
N GLU A 90 -8.84 -10.61 6.57
CA GLU A 90 -8.01 -11.44 7.48
C GLU A 90 -7.15 -10.61 8.43
N VAL A 91 -6.65 -9.47 7.96
CA VAL A 91 -5.84 -8.57 8.80
C VAL A 91 -6.69 -7.92 9.89
N ILE A 92 -7.91 -7.47 9.58
CA ILE A 92 -8.82 -6.86 10.56
C ILE A 92 -9.34 -7.92 11.54
N ASN A 93 -9.70 -9.10 11.05
CA ASN A 93 -10.26 -10.17 11.88
C ASN A 93 -9.21 -10.97 12.66
N ASN A 94 -7.98 -10.45 12.74
CA ASN A 94 -6.92 -11.11 13.52
C ASN A 94 -7.24 -11.08 15.02
N PRO A 95 -7.35 -12.24 15.70
CA PRO A 95 -7.67 -12.29 17.13
C PRO A 95 -6.70 -11.51 18.03
N SER A 96 -5.46 -11.30 17.59
CA SER A 96 -4.45 -10.57 18.37
C SER A 96 -4.73 -9.07 18.53
N ILE A 97 -5.66 -8.52 17.73
CA ILE A 97 -6.08 -7.11 17.78
C ILE A 97 -7.48 -6.93 18.36
N THR A 98 -8.06 -7.96 18.95
CA THR A 98 -9.36 -7.89 19.61
C THR A 98 -9.26 -7.10 20.92
N GLY A 99 -10.09 -6.08 21.08
CA GLY A 99 -10.19 -5.29 22.28
C GLY A 99 -10.89 -6.02 23.43
N LYS A 100 -10.85 -5.45 24.62
CA LYS A 100 -11.51 -6.01 25.83
C LYS A 100 -13.04 -6.14 25.68
N ASN A 101 -13.65 -5.37 24.80
CA ASN A 101 -15.07 -5.42 24.45
C ASN A 101 -15.44 -6.50 23.41
N GLY A 102 -14.50 -7.34 23.00
CA GLY A 102 -14.68 -8.34 21.94
C GLY A 102 -14.71 -7.78 20.52
N LYS A 103 -14.49 -6.48 20.35
CA LYS A 103 -14.45 -5.81 19.05
C LYS A 103 -13.02 -5.62 18.56
N GLN A 104 -12.83 -5.65 17.25
CA GLN A 104 -11.50 -5.45 16.66
C GLN A 104 -11.06 -3.98 16.72
N TYR A 105 -9.81 -3.75 17.04
CA TYR A 105 -9.20 -2.43 16.84
C TYR A 105 -8.97 -2.20 15.35
N LEU A 106 -9.55 -1.13 14.81
CA LEU A 106 -9.37 -0.79 13.40
C LEU A 106 -8.07 0.01 13.18
N PRO A 107 -7.41 -0.16 12.02
CA PRO A 107 -6.27 0.68 11.68
C PRO A 107 -6.72 2.14 11.55
N ASN A 108 -5.92 3.06 12.08
CA ASN A 108 -6.25 4.47 12.12
C ASN A 108 -4.98 5.34 12.01
N MET A 109 -5.13 6.66 12.12
CA MET A 109 -4.02 7.62 12.03
C MET A 109 -2.85 7.31 12.99
N MET A 110 -3.14 6.75 14.17
CA MET A 110 -2.12 6.44 15.20
C MET A 110 -1.53 5.04 15.02
N THR A 111 -2.32 4.08 14.56
CA THR A 111 -1.93 2.66 14.46
C THR A 111 -2.19 2.15 13.05
N ARG A 112 -1.17 2.25 12.19
CA ARG A 112 -1.22 1.87 10.78
C ARG A 112 -0.79 0.42 10.53
N TYR A 113 -1.27 -0.50 11.35
CA TYR A 113 -0.87 -1.90 11.20
C TYR A 113 -1.27 -2.51 9.82
N CYS A 114 -2.28 -1.97 9.14
CA CYS A 114 -2.62 -2.38 7.78
C CYS A 114 -1.43 -2.23 6.82
N THR A 115 -0.67 -1.14 6.89
CA THR A 115 0.53 -0.96 6.06
C THR A 115 1.61 -2.00 6.40
N THR A 116 1.82 -2.25 7.69
CA THR A 116 2.81 -3.25 8.14
C THR A 116 2.42 -4.64 7.70
N GLU A 117 1.18 -5.09 7.96
CA GLU A 117 0.73 -6.45 7.69
C GLU A 117 0.52 -6.74 6.20
N MET A 118 0.11 -5.73 5.40
CA MET A 118 -0.24 -5.94 4.00
C MET A 118 0.83 -5.50 3.00
N LYS A 119 1.78 -4.66 3.42
CA LYS A 119 2.82 -4.15 2.50
C LYS A 119 4.24 -4.49 2.98
N ILE A 120 4.62 -4.07 4.18
CA ILE A 120 6.01 -4.22 4.63
C ILE A 120 6.35 -5.67 4.95
N LYS A 121 5.53 -6.33 5.74
CA LYS A 121 5.74 -7.72 6.17
C LYS A 121 5.73 -8.73 5.02
N PRO A 122 4.82 -8.67 4.04
CA PRO A 122 4.90 -9.51 2.85
C PRO A 122 6.23 -9.39 2.08
N ILE A 123 6.73 -8.15 1.92
CA ILE A 123 8.02 -7.91 1.27
C ILE A 123 9.17 -8.47 2.11
N PHE A 124 9.12 -8.30 3.42
CA PHE A 124 10.12 -8.85 4.34
C PHE A 124 10.13 -10.39 4.34
N GLU A 125 8.94 -11.04 4.38
CA GLU A 125 8.82 -12.51 4.35
C GLU A 125 9.32 -13.07 3.01
N TRP A 126 8.99 -12.41 1.89
CA TRP A 126 9.52 -12.75 0.58
C TRP A 126 11.05 -12.57 0.56
N TRP A 127 11.58 -11.44 1.04
CA TRP A 127 13.01 -11.18 1.11
C TRP A 127 13.74 -12.25 1.96
N GLN A 128 13.19 -12.62 3.10
CA GLN A 128 13.76 -13.63 3.99
C GLN A 128 13.88 -15.01 3.31
N LYS A 129 12.94 -15.32 2.43
CA LYS A 129 12.93 -16.59 1.69
C LYS A 129 13.83 -16.57 0.47
N GLU A 130 13.79 -15.50 -0.32
CA GLU A 130 14.39 -15.47 -1.66
C GLU A 130 15.80 -14.84 -1.68
N ILE A 131 16.12 -13.97 -0.73
CA ILE A 131 17.36 -13.19 -0.73
C ILE A 131 18.20 -13.42 0.54
N ASN A 132 17.63 -13.11 1.69
CA ASN A 132 18.23 -13.25 3.02
C ASN A 132 19.61 -12.56 3.19
N GLU A 133 19.85 -11.47 2.47
CA GLU A 133 21.00 -10.59 2.54
C GLU A 133 20.54 -9.15 2.59
N ILE A 134 21.28 -8.24 3.24
CA ILE A 134 20.93 -6.81 3.26
C ILE A 134 20.82 -6.29 1.82
N VAL A 135 19.70 -5.62 1.53
CA VAL A 135 19.38 -5.06 0.22
C VAL A 135 19.23 -3.55 0.27
N GLU A 136 19.54 -2.87 -0.84
CA GLU A 136 19.07 -1.51 -1.06
C GLU A 136 17.60 -1.54 -1.49
N MET A 137 16.73 -0.82 -0.77
CA MET A 137 15.32 -0.71 -1.15
C MET A 137 14.95 0.72 -1.51
N ARG A 138 14.59 0.92 -2.76
CA ARG A 138 14.21 2.23 -3.31
C ARG A 138 12.74 2.49 -3.10
N ILE A 139 12.43 3.66 -2.53
CA ILE A 139 11.09 4.11 -2.20
C ILE A 139 10.79 5.41 -2.95
N GLY A 140 9.62 5.52 -3.55
CA GLY A 140 9.21 6.59 -4.46
C GLY A 140 8.86 7.92 -3.77
N PHE A 141 9.65 8.39 -2.80
CA PHE A 141 9.46 9.71 -2.22
C PHE A 141 10.12 10.78 -3.09
N ARG A 142 9.35 11.79 -3.44
CA ARG A 142 9.76 12.93 -4.28
C ARG A 142 10.59 13.94 -3.47
N SER A 143 11.26 14.84 -4.16
CA SER A 143 12.07 15.91 -3.53
C SER A 143 11.29 16.76 -2.53
N THR A 144 9.99 16.95 -2.75
CA THR A 144 9.08 17.67 -1.84
C THR A 144 8.69 16.87 -0.58
N GLU A 145 8.97 15.57 -0.53
CA GLU A 145 8.55 14.66 0.55
C GLU A 145 9.68 14.34 1.55
N MET A 146 10.62 15.24 1.73
CA MET A 146 11.78 15.04 2.64
C MET A 146 11.40 14.69 4.08
N LYS A 147 10.27 15.24 4.59
CA LYS A 147 9.78 14.92 5.95
C LYS A 147 9.43 13.44 6.07
N ARG A 148 8.88 12.84 5.03
CA ARG A 148 8.54 11.40 4.99
C ARG A 148 9.82 10.56 4.97
N ALA A 149 10.77 10.90 4.12
CA ALA A 149 12.06 10.23 4.07
C ALA A 149 12.76 10.29 5.42
N LYS A 150 12.77 11.46 6.08
CA LYS A 150 13.32 11.62 7.43
C LYS A 150 12.63 10.69 8.44
N THR A 151 11.31 10.59 8.42
CA THR A 151 10.56 9.68 9.31
C THR A 151 10.98 8.21 9.15
N VAL A 152 11.38 7.80 7.94
CA VAL A 152 11.93 6.45 7.70
C VAL A 152 13.34 6.35 8.25
N ILE A 153 14.20 7.32 7.94
CA ILE A 153 15.59 7.36 8.36
C ILE A 153 15.71 7.36 9.90
N ASP A 154 14.86 8.12 10.58
CA ASP A 154 14.86 8.24 12.06
C ASP A 154 14.52 6.91 12.77
N LYS A 155 14.00 5.91 12.05
CA LYS A 155 13.69 4.57 12.59
C LYS A 155 14.79 3.54 12.35
N LEU A 156 15.81 3.87 11.58
CA LEU A 156 16.90 2.96 11.28
C LEU A 156 17.81 2.75 12.49
N ASN A 157 18.46 1.59 12.53
CA ASN A 157 19.47 1.34 13.55
C ASN A 157 20.74 2.19 13.32
N ALA A 158 21.71 2.08 14.23
CA ALA A 158 22.96 2.86 14.17
C ALA A 158 23.79 2.63 12.90
N LYS A 159 23.52 1.56 12.14
CA LYS A 159 24.18 1.26 10.85
C LYS A 159 23.40 1.82 9.65
N GLY A 160 22.28 2.49 9.87
CA GLY A 160 21.39 2.95 8.79
C GLY A 160 20.55 1.83 8.15
N ILE A 161 20.32 0.73 8.87
CA ILE A 161 19.60 -0.45 8.38
C ILE A 161 18.24 -0.53 9.08
N ASP A 162 17.21 -0.85 8.32
CA ASP A 162 15.86 -1.12 8.84
C ASP A 162 15.78 -2.54 9.40
N GLU A 163 15.11 -2.68 10.53
CA GLU A 163 14.98 -3.94 11.25
C GLU A 163 13.51 -4.33 11.41
N MET A 164 13.23 -5.61 11.25
CA MET A 164 11.90 -6.16 11.48
C MET A 164 11.94 -7.27 12.54
N LYS A 165 10.95 -7.26 13.43
CA LYS A 165 10.77 -8.31 14.42
C LYS A 165 10.29 -9.59 13.73
N ALA A 166 11.08 -10.65 13.81
CA ALA A 166 10.79 -11.94 13.19
C ALA A 166 11.17 -13.11 14.09
N ILE A 167 10.76 -14.31 13.70
CA ILE A 167 11.18 -15.55 14.36
C ILE A 167 12.59 -15.87 13.90
N ILE A 168 13.55 -15.82 14.85
CA ILE A 168 14.96 -16.11 14.60
C ILE A 168 15.38 -17.53 15.04
N GLY A 169 14.42 -18.35 15.47
CA GLY A 169 14.68 -19.71 15.89
C GLY A 169 13.60 -20.27 16.82
N LYS A 170 13.92 -21.36 17.47
CA LYS A 170 13.10 -22.00 18.49
C LYS A 170 13.75 -21.90 19.86
N SER A 171 12.96 -21.98 20.93
CA SER A 171 13.48 -22.12 22.29
C SER A 171 14.28 -23.43 22.44
N LYS A 172 15.10 -23.55 23.52
CA LYS A 172 15.87 -24.78 23.78
C LYS A 172 15.00 -26.05 23.87
N THR A 173 13.73 -25.89 24.26
CA THR A 173 12.75 -26.99 24.34
C THR A 173 12.00 -27.23 23.02
N GLY A 174 12.23 -26.44 21.97
CA GLY A 174 11.54 -26.52 20.67
C GLY A 174 10.11 -25.97 20.65
N ASN A 175 9.47 -25.79 21.81
CA ASN A 175 8.03 -25.53 21.92
C ASN A 175 7.62 -24.05 21.73
N ARG A 176 8.57 -23.12 21.75
CA ARG A 176 8.29 -21.68 21.63
C ARG A 176 9.16 -21.04 20.55
N ASN A 177 8.58 -20.11 19.80
CA ASN A 177 9.33 -19.30 18.85
C ASN A 177 10.20 -18.31 19.61
N LYS A 178 11.46 -18.18 19.18
CA LYS A 178 12.37 -17.12 19.64
C LYS A 178 12.24 -15.95 18.67
N TRP A 179 11.84 -14.79 19.19
CA TRP A 179 11.70 -13.55 18.42
C TRP A 179 12.95 -12.70 18.56
N GLY A 180 13.34 -12.02 17.48
CA GLY A 180 14.44 -11.07 17.46
C GLY A 180 14.25 -10.02 16.38
N MET A 181 15.11 -9.02 16.37
CA MET A 181 15.19 -8.02 15.30
C MET A 181 16.11 -8.57 14.19
N VAL A 182 15.69 -8.43 12.95
CA VAL A 182 16.41 -8.89 11.76
C VAL A 182 16.69 -7.68 10.88
N GLU A 183 17.97 -7.37 10.69
CA GLU A 183 18.43 -6.36 9.74
C GLU A 183 18.13 -6.87 8.31
N TRP A 184 17.52 -6.04 7.44
CA TRP A 184 17.10 -6.53 6.14
C TRP A 184 17.27 -5.56 4.97
N ARG A 185 17.01 -4.27 5.13
CA ARG A 185 17.10 -3.30 4.04
C ARG A 185 17.73 -1.98 4.45
N ILE A 186 18.37 -1.34 3.48
CA ILE A 186 18.77 0.06 3.53
C ILE A 186 17.79 0.83 2.63
N PRO A 187 16.86 1.61 3.19
CA PRO A 187 15.93 2.39 2.38
C PRO A 187 16.65 3.56 1.71
N THR A 188 16.40 3.74 0.42
CA THR A 188 16.92 4.86 -0.37
C THR A 188 15.79 5.58 -1.11
N PHE A 189 15.99 6.85 -1.42
CA PHE A 189 14.99 7.75 -2.00
C PHE A 189 15.57 8.47 -3.22
N PRO A 190 15.73 7.78 -4.36
CA PRO A 190 16.51 8.31 -5.48
C PRO A 190 15.94 9.60 -6.09
N LEU A 191 14.62 9.83 -5.97
CA LEU A 191 14.01 11.04 -6.49
C LEU A 191 14.39 12.31 -5.70
N ILE A 192 14.86 12.17 -4.45
CA ILE A 192 15.23 13.32 -3.60
C ILE A 192 16.55 13.95 -4.07
N PRO A 193 17.68 13.23 -4.16
CA PRO A 193 18.93 13.80 -4.63
C PRO A 193 18.85 14.27 -6.09
N ASP A 194 18.04 13.64 -6.92
CA ASP A 194 17.83 14.02 -8.31
C ASP A 194 16.85 15.19 -8.47
N ASN A 195 16.36 15.72 -7.34
CA ASN A 195 15.40 16.83 -7.27
C ASN A 195 14.13 16.63 -8.11
N ILE A 196 13.67 15.39 -8.25
CA ILE A 196 12.44 15.05 -8.98
C ILE A 196 11.22 15.34 -8.11
N ASN A 197 10.35 16.21 -8.58
CA ASN A 197 9.11 16.61 -7.91
C ASN A 197 7.86 16.01 -8.56
N ASN A 198 6.66 16.40 -8.09
CA ASN A 198 5.39 15.90 -8.62
C ASN A 198 5.16 16.28 -10.08
N THR A 199 5.50 17.51 -10.46
CA THR A 199 5.34 18.00 -11.83
C THR A 199 6.21 17.22 -12.82
N ASP A 200 7.44 16.87 -12.43
CA ASP A 200 8.35 16.09 -13.27
C ASP A 200 7.79 14.69 -13.53
N VAL A 201 7.32 14.02 -12.48
CA VAL A 201 6.69 12.69 -12.58
C VAL A 201 5.41 12.75 -13.42
N PHE A 202 4.56 13.76 -13.19
CA PHE A 202 3.34 13.96 -13.97
C PHE A 202 3.64 14.20 -15.45
N ASN A 203 4.57 15.12 -15.77
CA ASN A 203 4.96 15.43 -17.15
C ASN A 203 5.60 14.23 -17.86
N TYR A 204 6.30 13.37 -17.11
CA TYR A 204 6.82 12.12 -17.64
C TYR A 204 5.67 11.21 -18.10
N TRP A 205 4.71 10.90 -17.22
CA TRP A 205 3.60 10.00 -17.53
C TRP A 205 2.62 10.58 -18.56
N LYS A 206 2.49 11.90 -18.64
CA LYS A 206 1.70 12.54 -19.69
C LYS A 206 2.23 12.24 -21.11
N LYS A 207 3.54 11.99 -21.23
CA LYS A 207 4.18 11.61 -22.51
C LYS A 207 4.14 10.10 -22.78
N HIS A 208 3.95 9.29 -21.77
CA HIS A 208 3.96 7.82 -21.83
C HIS A 208 2.57 7.27 -21.58
N LYS A 209 1.74 7.28 -22.64
CA LYS A 209 0.34 6.84 -22.59
C LYS A 209 0.16 5.32 -22.58
N GLU A 210 1.24 4.58 -22.70
CA GLU A 210 1.28 3.13 -22.64
C GLU A 210 0.84 2.61 -21.26
N ILE A 211 1.03 3.43 -20.22
CA ILE A 211 0.53 3.16 -18.89
C ILE A 211 -0.58 4.15 -18.57
N SER A 212 -1.80 3.65 -18.47
CA SER A 212 -2.98 4.48 -18.23
C SER A 212 -3.10 4.85 -16.76
N PHE A 213 -2.46 5.96 -16.37
CA PHE A 213 -2.85 6.66 -15.15
C PHE A 213 -4.06 7.54 -15.47
N GLU A 214 -5.26 6.97 -15.34
CA GLU A 214 -6.53 7.67 -15.62
C GLU A 214 -6.66 8.95 -14.80
N ASP A 215 -7.46 9.89 -15.27
CA ASP A 215 -7.81 11.09 -14.54
C ASP A 215 -8.52 10.67 -13.23
N GLY A 216 -8.11 11.29 -12.10
CA GLY A 216 -8.58 10.88 -10.78
C GLY A 216 -7.96 9.57 -10.26
N TYR A 217 -6.88 9.09 -10.88
CA TYR A 217 -6.12 7.97 -10.36
C TYR A 217 -5.33 8.37 -9.12
N PHE A 218 -5.68 7.74 -8.01
CA PHE A 218 -5.02 7.90 -6.72
C PHE A 218 -4.67 6.53 -6.18
N ASN A 219 -3.40 6.20 -6.16
CA ASN A 219 -2.95 4.94 -5.58
C ASN A 219 -3.26 4.92 -4.09
N ASN A 220 -3.75 3.87 -3.57
CA ASN A 220 -4.06 3.49 -2.19
C ASN A 220 -5.45 2.92 -2.07
N CYS A 221 -5.75 2.42 -0.86
CA CYS A 221 -7.11 2.03 -0.54
C CYS A 221 -8.07 3.20 -0.79
N VAL A 222 -9.19 2.91 -1.41
CA VAL A 222 -10.27 3.87 -1.70
C VAL A 222 -10.69 4.57 -0.42
N GLY A 223 -10.93 3.80 0.65
CA GLY A 223 -11.25 4.30 1.99
C GLY A 223 -10.02 4.49 2.87
N CYS A 224 -8.90 5.03 2.37
CA CYS A 224 -7.75 5.28 3.23
C CYS A 224 -8.04 6.41 4.22
N PHE A 225 -8.04 6.10 5.51
CA PHE A 225 -8.37 7.04 6.59
C PHE A 225 -7.41 8.25 6.71
N HIS A 226 -6.29 8.24 6.00
CA HIS A 226 -5.40 9.38 5.90
C HIS A 226 -5.86 10.44 4.89
N ARG A 227 -6.85 10.13 4.06
CA ARG A 227 -7.36 11.08 3.08
C ARG A 227 -8.24 12.15 3.73
N ASN A 228 -8.26 13.32 3.11
CA ASN A 228 -9.22 14.37 3.44
C ASN A 228 -10.67 13.84 3.30
N PRO A 229 -11.60 14.14 4.21
CA PRO A 229 -12.99 13.70 4.13
C PRO A 229 -13.71 14.05 2.83
N ILE A 230 -13.43 15.22 2.26
CA ILE A 230 -13.99 15.66 0.96
C ILE A 230 -13.53 14.70 -0.15
N PHE A 231 -12.26 14.31 -0.14
CA PHE A 231 -11.72 13.36 -1.09
C PHE A 231 -12.29 11.95 -0.88
N LEU A 232 -12.49 11.52 0.38
CA LEU A 232 -13.16 10.25 0.68
C LEU A 232 -14.60 10.24 0.18
N ASN A 233 -15.30 11.38 0.24
CA ASN A 233 -16.64 11.49 -0.32
C ASN A 233 -16.63 11.33 -1.84
N LYS A 234 -15.65 11.91 -2.56
CA LYS A 234 -15.47 11.66 -3.99
C LYS A 234 -15.26 10.17 -4.26
N MET A 235 -14.37 9.53 -3.50
CA MET A 235 -14.14 8.08 -3.62
C MET A 235 -15.41 7.27 -3.33
N ALA A 236 -16.27 7.74 -2.41
CA ALA A 236 -17.54 7.11 -2.12
C ALA A 236 -18.52 7.17 -3.31
N GLN A 237 -18.49 8.25 -4.08
CA GLN A 237 -19.30 8.38 -5.30
C GLN A 237 -18.80 7.47 -6.44
N GLU A 238 -17.48 7.38 -6.63
CA GLU A 238 -16.85 6.61 -7.71
C GLU A 238 -16.73 5.12 -7.39
N HIS A 239 -16.53 4.76 -6.11
CA HIS A 239 -16.23 3.40 -5.65
C HIS A 239 -17.12 2.99 -4.47
N LYS A 240 -18.44 3.14 -4.63
CA LYS A 240 -19.44 2.96 -3.57
C LYS A 240 -19.27 1.64 -2.82
N ASN A 241 -19.21 0.52 -3.54
CA ASN A 241 -19.11 -0.81 -2.92
C ASN A 241 -17.89 -0.96 -1.99
N LYS A 242 -16.76 -0.39 -2.40
CA LYS A 242 -15.53 -0.43 -1.60
C LYS A 242 -15.65 0.47 -0.35
N MET A 243 -16.29 1.62 -0.49
CA MET A 243 -16.54 2.50 0.65
C MET A 243 -17.57 1.91 1.63
N GLU A 244 -18.60 1.22 1.13
CA GLU A 244 -19.55 0.46 1.92
C GLU A 244 -18.84 -0.66 2.73
N TRP A 245 -17.82 -1.30 2.15
CA TRP A 245 -17.00 -2.25 2.91
C TRP A 245 -16.38 -1.61 4.16
N PHE A 246 -15.75 -0.42 4.03
CA PHE A 246 -15.18 0.30 5.18
C PHE A 246 -16.25 0.68 6.20
N ALA A 247 -17.42 1.16 5.75
CA ALA A 247 -18.53 1.53 6.61
C ALA A 247 -19.08 0.32 7.38
N ASN A 248 -19.24 -0.82 6.73
CA ASN A 248 -19.73 -2.06 7.36
C ASN A 248 -18.74 -2.57 8.42
N ILE A 249 -17.45 -2.62 8.11
CA ILE A 249 -16.40 -3.00 9.07
C ILE A 249 -16.40 -2.06 10.29
N GLU A 250 -16.58 -0.76 10.07
CA GLU A 250 -16.66 0.22 11.17
C GLU A 250 -17.90 0.01 12.04
N ALA A 251 -19.06 -0.23 11.41
CA ALA A 251 -20.31 -0.50 12.12
C ALA A 251 -20.24 -1.80 12.96
N GLU A 252 -19.68 -2.87 12.39
CA GLU A 252 -19.50 -4.16 13.08
C GLU A 252 -18.58 -4.06 14.30
N ASN A 253 -17.60 -3.15 14.26
CA ASN A 253 -16.59 -2.98 15.30
C ASN A 253 -16.83 -1.77 16.21
N SER A 254 -17.99 -1.12 16.11
CA SER A 254 -18.33 0.00 16.98
C SER A 254 -18.10 -0.34 18.47
N PRO A 255 -17.50 0.57 19.26
CA PRO A 255 -17.21 1.98 18.96
C PRO A 255 -15.82 2.25 18.29
N ASN A 256 -15.10 1.24 17.82
CA ASN A 256 -13.83 1.43 17.17
C ASN A 256 -14.04 1.92 15.73
N THR A 257 -13.35 2.99 15.34
CA THR A 257 -13.48 3.64 14.03
C THR A 257 -12.13 3.75 13.34
N PHE A 258 -12.11 3.84 12.02
CA PHE A 258 -10.91 4.17 11.24
C PHE A 258 -10.50 5.63 11.44
N ARG A 259 -11.48 6.52 11.69
CA ARG A 259 -11.26 7.95 11.90
C ARG A 259 -11.95 8.40 13.19
N LYS A 260 -11.44 9.48 13.80
CA LYS A 260 -12.02 10.06 15.01
C LYS A 260 -12.98 11.21 14.70
N ASP A 261 -12.82 11.84 13.55
CA ASP A 261 -13.54 13.07 13.15
C ASP A 261 -14.83 12.78 12.40
N CYS A 262 -14.94 11.65 11.72
CA CYS A 262 -16.15 11.23 11.02
C CYS A 262 -16.14 9.71 10.79
N THR A 263 -17.32 9.11 10.69
CA THR A 263 -17.51 7.71 10.31
C THR A 263 -17.61 7.55 8.79
N TYR A 264 -17.41 6.33 8.29
CA TYR A 264 -17.57 6.07 6.85
C TYR A 264 -19.02 6.11 6.40
N ASN A 265 -19.99 5.87 7.29
CA ASN A 265 -21.42 6.12 7.00
C ASN A 265 -21.69 7.61 6.78
N GLU A 266 -21.17 8.49 7.64
CA GLU A 266 -21.28 9.94 7.44
C GLU A 266 -20.64 10.41 6.13
N ILE A 267 -19.49 9.83 5.73
CA ILE A 267 -18.84 10.12 4.45
C ILE A 267 -19.72 9.68 3.27
N LEU A 268 -20.35 8.50 3.34
CA LEU A 268 -21.25 8.00 2.29
C LEU A 268 -22.51 8.85 2.13
N GLU A 269 -23.06 9.36 3.24
CA GLU A 269 -24.29 10.17 3.26
C GLU A 269 -24.03 11.65 2.92
N TYR A 270 -22.78 12.12 3.03
CA TYR A 270 -22.43 13.52 2.80
C TYR A 270 -22.66 13.91 1.34
N LYS A 271 -23.46 14.97 1.15
CA LYS A 271 -23.72 15.56 -0.17
C LYS A 271 -23.02 16.92 -0.25
N PRO A 272 -21.95 17.06 -1.00
CA PRO A 272 -21.30 18.35 -1.17
C PRO A 272 -22.25 19.34 -1.83
N GLN A 273 -22.29 20.56 -1.31
CA GLN A 273 -23.15 21.63 -1.84
C GLN A 273 -22.53 22.37 -3.03
N ILE A 274 -21.24 22.14 -3.28
CA ILE A 274 -20.45 22.81 -4.32
C ILE A 274 -19.63 21.76 -5.06
N GLU A 275 -19.60 21.81 -6.39
CA GLU A 275 -18.63 21.07 -7.19
C GLU A 275 -17.21 21.58 -6.88
N LEU A 276 -16.40 20.75 -6.26
CA LEU A 276 -14.99 21.05 -5.97
C LEU A 276 -14.13 20.52 -7.11
N SER A 277 -13.22 21.35 -7.62
CA SER A 277 -12.15 20.88 -8.49
C SER A 277 -11.15 20.09 -7.64
N PHE A 278 -10.84 18.87 -8.09
CA PHE A 278 -9.88 17.97 -7.40
C PHE A 278 -8.53 17.92 -8.11
N GLU A 279 -8.31 18.78 -9.09
CA GLU A 279 -7.06 18.84 -9.87
C GLU A 279 -5.87 19.28 -9.02
N ASP A 280 -6.12 20.00 -7.92
CA ASP A 280 -5.10 20.52 -7.00
C ASP A 280 -4.74 19.55 -5.86
N PHE A 281 -5.43 18.39 -5.76
CA PHE A 281 -5.10 17.40 -4.73
C PHE A 281 -3.95 16.52 -5.19
N ASP A 282 -2.84 16.57 -4.45
CA ASP A 282 -1.71 15.66 -4.65
C ASP A 282 -2.13 14.20 -4.50
N ASP A 283 -1.49 13.30 -5.25
CA ASP A 283 -1.71 11.83 -5.26
C ASP A 283 -1.72 11.18 -3.85
N CYS A 284 -1.29 11.91 -2.85
CA CYS A 284 -1.29 11.49 -1.45
C CYS A 284 -1.38 12.70 -0.52
N ASP A 285 -2.58 13.16 -0.27
CA ASP A 285 -2.87 14.32 0.60
C ASP A 285 -2.43 14.10 2.07
N SER A 286 -2.17 12.85 2.46
CA SER A 286 -1.74 12.48 3.81
C SER A 286 -0.27 12.09 3.93
N GLY A 287 0.47 12.05 2.85
CA GLY A 287 1.92 11.86 2.88
C GLY A 287 2.43 10.49 3.38
N PHE A 288 1.62 9.43 3.51
CA PHE A 288 2.02 8.19 4.18
C PHE A 288 1.85 6.91 3.36
N CYS A 289 1.73 6.98 2.05
CA CYS A 289 1.57 5.81 1.21
C CYS A 289 2.92 5.26 0.77
N GLY A 290 3.20 4.01 1.09
CA GLY A 290 4.40 3.32 0.63
C GLY A 290 5.49 3.14 1.69
N LEU A 291 5.15 3.11 2.97
CA LEU A 291 6.06 2.63 4.03
C LEU A 291 5.85 1.17 4.30
#